data_ba323a9e6815553b559e0813fe774be1
#
_entry.id   ba323a9e6815553b559e0813fe774be1
#
_cell.length_a   1.000
_cell.length_b   1.000
_cell.length_c   1.000
_cell.angle_alpha   90.00
_cell.angle_beta   90.00
_cell.angle_gamma   90.00
#
_symmetry.space_group_name_H-M   'P 1'
#
loop_
_entity.id
_entity.type
_entity.pdbx_description
1 polymer ?
#
loop_
_entity_poly.entity_id
_entity_poly.type
_entity_poly.pdbx_seq_one_letter_code
_entity_poly.pdbx_strand_id
1 'polypeptide(L)'
;LFILLFTATALHAQVAELTLLDASTKQPIPNVEAYYTRSLNGTITNDEGKLRIIVENDTLTLSHIGYATKKIFTDKTFAKATLYLNPQEIQLDEVVLYNFDLRKKVKYVLDNYFKLYDTKAKILECTYKEKTIKNDKLIRLYQNQLNWWSKNYVYQFKEPLNKFTHIQLKSTDYSKIIGKEEDTSNELPLEQKRLIMYLHLNPYLVFLYNAKTIDVKKVEKDNEYTIVTFDADFGKFDLNVFNSVIYFDNQTNAIKKIIFNQVPYTKEGFSEKSKIPYKSTPEFATWELTFTSYKDKLLFSSFAVKAKVRVEFEEKTYIYFSEENFLRTGIQNKHIKKEDRIDVEKPFFEYVTPHKQGEAKFLLTKEEQEFINQ
;
A
#
# COMPACT_ATOMS: atom_id res chain seq x y z
N LEU A 1 -41.62 -21.76 38.22
CA LEU A 1 -40.32 -21.82 37.51
C LEU A 1 -40.43 -20.98 36.23
N PHE A 2 -39.97 -19.70 36.25
CA PHE A 2 -39.97 -18.85 35.05
C PHE A 2 -38.64 -19.08 34.32
N ILE A 3 -38.70 -19.67 33.14
CA ILE A 3 -37.54 -19.77 32.23
C ILE A 3 -37.47 -18.49 31.44
N LEU A 4 -36.50 -17.63 31.76
CA LEU A 4 -36.12 -16.45 30.93
C LEU A 4 -35.36 -16.96 29.72
N LEU A 5 -36.02 -16.96 28.57
CA LEU A 5 -35.37 -17.21 27.27
C LEU A 5 -34.59 -15.95 26.90
N PHE A 6 -33.28 -15.94 27.11
CA PHE A 6 -32.37 -14.94 26.55
C PHE A 6 -32.20 -15.21 25.05
N THR A 7 -32.97 -14.52 24.22
CA THR A 7 -32.68 -14.47 22.77
C THR A 7 -31.46 -13.57 22.58
N ALA A 8 -30.29 -14.18 22.43
CA ALA A 8 -29.11 -13.49 21.96
C ALA A 8 -29.35 -13.06 20.50
N THR A 9 -29.77 -11.82 20.27
CA THR A 9 -29.76 -11.23 18.93
C THR A 9 -28.32 -11.05 18.52
N ALA A 10 -27.81 -11.93 17.64
CA ALA A 10 -26.53 -11.73 17.00
C ALA A 10 -26.63 -10.43 16.18
N LEU A 11 -25.98 -9.37 16.64
CA LEU A 11 -25.78 -8.13 15.88
C LEU A 11 -24.85 -8.48 14.71
N HIS A 12 -25.43 -8.88 13.58
CA HIS A 12 -24.67 -8.98 12.34
C HIS A 12 -24.37 -7.56 11.87
N ALA A 13 -23.09 -7.23 11.81
CA ALA A 13 -22.67 -5.99 11.18
C ALA A 13 -23.11 -6.02 9.72
N GLN A 14 -23.91 -5.04 9.30
CA GLN A 14 -24.34 -4.95 7.91
C GLN A 14 -23.15 -4.64 7.03
N VAL A 15 -23.03 -5.36 5.92
CA VAL A 15 -21.97 -5.20 4.93
C VAL A 15 -22.58 -4.68 3.64
N ALA A 16 -21.98 -3.63 3.06
CA ALA A 16 -22.32 -3.13 1.74
C ALA A 16 -21.27 -3.54 0.70
N GLU A 17 -21.73 -3.88 -0.50
CA GLU A 17 -20.90 -4.13 -1.66
C GLU A 17 -21.02 -2.96 -2.65
N LEU A 18 -19.90 -2.31 -2.98
CA LEU A 18 -19.87 -1.19 -3.90
C LEU A 18 -19.08 -1.55 -5.15
N THR A 19 -19.54 -1.01 -6.28
CA THR A 19 -18.78 -1.00 -7.53
C THR A 19 -18.50 0.45 -7.92
N LEU A 20 -17.23 0.80 -8.10
CA LEU A 20 -16.76 2.14 -8.42
C LEU A 20 -16.36 2.19 -9.90
N LEU A 21 -17.02 3.05 -10.65
CA LEU A 21 -16.80 3.22 -12.08
C LEU A 21 -16.42 4.67 -12.41
N ASP A 22 -15.61 4.84 -13.40
CA ASP A 22 -15.35 6.14 -14.02
C ASP A 22 -16.63 6.71 -14.63
N ALA A 23 -16.96 7.95 -14.30
CA ALA A 23 -18.21 8.57 -14.76
C ALA A 23 -18.25 8.77 -16.26
N SER A 24 -17.11 8.94 -16.93
CA SER A 24 -17.00 9.18 -18.37
C SER A 24 -16.91 7.89 -19.17
N THR A 25 -15.96 7.02 -18.80
CA THR A 25 -15.65 5.79 -19.57
C THR A 25 -16.45 4.57 -19.14
N LYS A 26 -17.08 4.61 -17.95
CA LYS A 26 -17.77 3.47 -17.29
C LYS A 26 -16.86 2.29 -16.96
N GLN A 27 -15.55 2.46 -17.05
CA GLN A 27 -14.59 1.44 -16.70
C GLN A 27 -14.46 1.33 -15.18
N PRO A 28 -14.14 0.14 -14.65
CA PRO A 28 -13.85 -0.04 -13.23
C PRO A 28 -12.66 0.82 -12.77
N ILE A 29 -12.75 1.36 -11.56
CA ILE A 29 -11.64 2.11 -10.96
C ILE A 29 -11.02 1.24 -9.85
N PRO A 30 -9.83 0.67 -10.05
CA PRO A 30 -9.09 -0.04 -9.01
C PRO A 30 -8.48 0.95 -8.00
N ASN A 31 -8.15 0.46 -6.81
CA ASN A 31 -7.44 1.20 -5.78
C ASN A 31 -8.14 2.48 -5.29
N VAL A 32 -9.47 2.56 -5.39
CA VAL A 32 -10.23 3.63 -4.73
C VAL A 32 -10.25 3.35 -3.24
N GLU A 33 -9.66 4.23 -2.45
CA GLU A 33 -9.76 4.17 -0.98
C GLU A 33 -11.17 4.57 -0.55
N ALA A 34 -11.81 3.71 0.23
CA ALA A 34 -13.11 3.95 0.85
C ALA A 34 -12.95 3.90 2.37
N TYR A 35 -13.14 5.00 3.06
CA TYR A 35 -12.96 5.08 4.51
C TYR A 35 -13.97 5.99 5.18
N TYR A 36 -14.33 5.66 6.41
CA TYR A 36 -15.21 6.46 7.23
C TYR A 36 -14.48 7.64 7.89
N THR A 37 -15.12 8.80 7.92
CA THR A 37 -14.48 10.03 8.39
C THR A 37 -14.13 10.01 9.88
N ARG A 38 -14.94 9.37 10.72
CA ARG A 38 -14.73 9.33 12.19
C ARG A 38 -13.93 8.13 12.64
N SER A 39 -14.32 6.93 12.23
CA SER A 39 -13.63 5.68 12.65
C SER A 39 -12.34 5.44 11.90
N LEU A 40 -12.20 5.98 10.69
CA LEU A 40 -11.14 5.69 9.71
C LEU A 40 -11.10 4.22 9.27
N ASN A 41 -12.12 3.44 9.61
CA ASN A 41 -12.29 2.10 9.06
C ASN A 41 -12.48 2.20 7.55
N GLY A 42 -11.77 1.36 6.82
CA GLY A 42 -11.78 1.47 5.38
C GLY A 42 -11.38 0.19 4.66
N THR A 43 -11.49 0.28 3.35
CA THR A 43 -11.14 -0.75 2.39
C THR A 43 -10.75 -0.08 1.06
N ILE A 44 -10.42 -0.87 0.04
CA ILE A 44 -10.02 -0.39 -1.28
C ILE A 44 -10.69 -1.25 -2.36
N THR A 45 -10.95 -0.69 -3.54
CA THR A 45 -11.48 -1.46 -4.66
C THR A 45 -10.42 -2.39 -5.24
N ASN A 46 -10.85 -3.59 -5.65
CA ASN A 46 -10.05 -4.52 -6.44
C ASN A 46 -9.95 -4.08 -7.92
N ASP A 47 -9.27 -4.86 -8.77
CA ASP A 47 -9.11 -4.56 -10.19
C ASP A 47 -10.42 -4.51 -10.98
N GLU A 48 -11.51 -5.07 -10.43
CA GLU A 48 -12.86 -4.98 -10.99
C GLU A 48 -13.65 -3.77 -10.49
N GLY A 49 -13.00 -2.84 -9.76
CA GLY A 49 -13.63 -1.67 -9.14
C GLY A 49 -14.57 -2.01 -7.99
N LYS A 50 -14.52 -3.22 -7.44
CA LYS A 50 -15.42 -3.69 -6.38
C LYS A 50 -14.77 -3.63 -5.01
N LEU A 51 -15.57 -3.27 -4.02
CA LEU A 51 -15.19 -3.33 -2.60
C LEU A 51 -16.34 -3.83 -1.73
N ARG A 52 -15.99 -4.29 -0.52
CA ARG A 52 -16.91 -4.62 0.55
C ARG A 52 -16.54 -3.82 1.79
N ILE A 53 -17.53 -3.21 2.46
CA ILE A 53 -17.31 -2.40 3.65
C ILE A 53 -18.40 -2.66 4.69
N ILE A 54 -18.01 -2.71 5.96
CA ILE A 54 -18.97 -2.73 7.08
C ILE A 54 -19.64 -1.37 7.15
N VAL A 55 -20.99 -1.36 7.17
CA VAL A 55 -21.76 -0.12 7.17
C VAL A 55 -21.73 0.52 8.55
N GLU A 56 -21.29 1.76 8.59
CA GLU A 56 -21.32 2.61 9.77
C GLU A 56 -22.32 3.77 9.58
N ASN A 57 -22.83 4.31 10.67
CA ASN A 57 -23.65 5.53 10.65
C ASN A 57 -22.73 6.75 10.61
N ASP A 58 -22.06 6.95 9.46
CA ASP A 58 -21.00 7.95 9.27
C ASP A 58 -20.87 8.34 7.80
N THR A 59 -20.03 9.32 7.51
CA THR A 59 -19.69 9.72 6.14
C THR A 59 -18.58 8.83 5.58
N LEU A 60 -18.93 8.07 4.54
CA LEU A 60 -17.99 7.31 3.73
C LEU A 60 -17.34 8.23 2.71
N THR A 61 -16.03 8.34 2.75
CA THR A 61 -15.21 9.09 1.79
C THR A 61 -14.63 8.11 0.78
N LEU A 62 -14.86 8.37 -0.49
CA LEU A 62 -14.27 7.65 -1.62
C LEU A 62 -13.23 8.54 -2.27
N SER A 63 -11.97 8.13 -2.23
CA SER A 63 -10.83 8.92 -2.68
C SER A 63 -9.95 8.11 -3.63
N HIS A 64 -9.62 8.71 -4.75
CA HIS A 64 -8.65 8.18 -5.69
C HIS A 64 -8.00 9.35 -6.43
N ILE A 65 -6.68 9.30 -6.62
CA ILE A 65 -5.97 10.34 -7.36
C ILE A 65 -6.39 10.29 -8.82
N GLY A 66 -6.73 11.46 -9.37
CA GLY A 66 -7.30 11.59 -10.72
C GLY A 66 -8.82 11.64 -10.74
N TYR A 67 -9.47 11.54 -9.56
CA TYR A 67 -10.92 11.65 -9.43
C TYR A 67 -11.31 12.61 -8.32
N ALA A 68 -12.41 13.33 -8.51
CA ALA A 68 -12.99 14.16 -7.47
C ALA A 68 -13.42 13.28 -6.29
N THR A 69 -12.96 13.65 -5.08
CA THR A 69 -13.35 12.95 -3.85
C THR A 69 -14.87 12.98 -3.66
N LYS A 70 -15.47 11.81 -3.46
CA LYS A 70 -16.90 11.67 -3.24
C LYS A 70 -17.18 11.31 -1.78
N LYS A 71 -18.11 12.03 -1.14
CA LYS A 71 -18.55 11.77 0.22
C LYS A 71 -20.02 11.34 0.21
N ILE A 72 -20.33 10.27 0.94
CA ILE A 72 -21.68 9.68 1.01
C ILE A 72 -21.97 9.40 2.48
N PHE A 73 -23.08 9.89 2.98
CA PHE A 73 -23.55 9.48 4.30
C PHE A 73 -24.15 8.07 4.19
N THR A 74 -23.75 7.18 5.08
CA THR A 74 -24.24 5.81 5.14
C THR A 74 -24.96 5.56 6.46
N ASP A 75 -25.96 4.73 6.41
CA ASP A 75 -26.72 4.25 7.57
C ASP A 75 -27.11 2.78 7.38
N LYS A 76 -27.91 2.24 8.28
CA LYS A 76 -28.37 0.83 8.24
C LYS A 76 -29.16 0.46 6.98
N THR A 77 -29.56 1.39 6.14
CA THR A 77 -30.27 1.14 4.87
C THR A 77 -29.32 1.03 3.69
N PHE A 78 -28.06 1.46 3.88
CA PHE A 78 -27.05 1.46 2.82
C PHE A 78 -26.65 0.02 2.47
N ALA A 79 -26.79 -0.34 1.18
CA ALA A 79 -26.59 -1.69 0.68
C ALA A 79 -25.71 -1.68 -0.58
N LYS A 80 -25.86 -2.67 -1.45
CA LYS A 80 -25.15 -2.76 -2.72
C LYS A 80 -25.46 -1.56 -3.61
N ALA A 81 -24.41 -0.89 -4.11
CA ALA A 81 -24.53 0.26 -5.00
C ALA A 81 -23.42 0.30 -6.06
N THR A 82 -23.78 0.79 -7.24
CA THR A 82 -22.80 1.21 -8.25
C THR A 82 -22.66 2.74 -8.17
N LEU A 83 -21.45 3.21 -7.97
CA LEU A 83 -21.14 4.61 -7.79
C LEU A 83 -20.17 5.07 -8.88
N TYR A 84 -20.35 6.31 -9.31
CA TYR A 84 -19.51 6.92 -10.33
C TYR A 84 -18.65 7.99 -9.69
N LEU A 85 -17.35 7.96 -10.00
CA LEU A 85 -16.42 9.03 -9.68
C LEU A 85 -16.17 9.85 -10.93
N ASN A 86 -16.25 11.17 -10.79
CA ASN A 86 -15.92 12.08 -11.86
C ASN A 86 -14.40 12.20 -11.96
N PRO A 87 -13.80 11.99 -13.15
CA PRO A 87 -12.41 12.36 -13.35
C PRO A 87 -12.18 13.80 -12.90
N GLN A 88 -11.13 14.03 -12.18
CA GLN A 88 -10.74 15.37 -11.83
C GLN A 88 -10.09 15.99 -13.06
N GLU A 89 -10.78 16.91 -13.72
CA GLU A 89 -10.15 17.73 -14.73
C GLU A 89 -9.08 18.56 -14.02
N ILE A 90 -7.83 18.20 -14.24
CA ILE A 90 -6.72 19.06 -13.88
C ILE A 90 -6.83 20.24 -14.83
N GLN A 91 -7.51 21.32 -14.39
CA GLN A 91 -7.34 22.60 -15.08
C GLN A 91 -5.86 22.92 -14.97
N LEU A 92 -5.16 22.70 -16.08
CA LEU A 92 -3.75 23.03 -16.22
C LEU A 92 -3.65 24.56 -16.16
N ASP A 93 -3.51 25.10 -14.97
CA ASP A 93 -2.87 26.40 -14.84
C ASP A 93 -1.50 26.23 -15.49
N GLU A 94 -1.18 27.16 -16.37
CA GLU A 94 0.00 27.21 -17.23
C GLU A 94 1.22 26.53 -16.58
N VAL A 95 1.84 25.57 -17.27
CA VAL A 95 3.00 24.81 -16.83
C VAL A 95 4.10 25.80 -16.39
N VAL A 96 4.15 26.14 -15.10
CA VAL A 96 5.19 27.00 -14.54
C VAL A 96 6.44 26.16 -14.30
N LEU A 97 7.15 25.83 -15.39
CA LEU A 97 8.45 25.14 -15.34
C LEU A 97 9.59 26.01 -14.76
N TYR A 98 9.36 27.29 -14.52
CA TYR A 98 10.40 28.20 -14.07
C TYR A 98 10.60 28.10 -12.55
N ASN A 99 11.69 27.41 -12.14
CA ASN A 99 12.27 27.38 -10.79
C ASN A 99 11.52 26.55 -9.72
N PHE A 100 10.88 25.43 -10.05
CA PHE A 100 10.40 24.54 -9.01
C PHE A 100 11.57 23.72 -8.41
N ASP A 101 11.99 24.07 -7.21
CA ASP A 101 13.04 23.36 -6.48
C ASP A 101 12.44 22.25 -5.63
N LEU A 102 12.36 21.03 -6.22
CA LEU A 102 11.84 19.85 -5.53
C LEU A 102 12.67 19.49 -4.29
N ARG A 103 14.00 19.66 -4.32
CA ARG A 103 14.88 19.37 -3.18
C ARG A 103 14.56 20.29 -1.99
N LYS A 104 14.31 21.55 -2.24
CA LYS A 104 13.90 22.52 -1.21
C LYS A 104 12.53 22.17 -0.63
N LYS A 105 11.58 21.73 -1.45
CA LYS A 105 10.26 21.25 -0.98
C LYS A 105 10.38 20.00 -0.12
N VAL A 106 11.18 19.03 -0.54
CA VAL A 106 11.47 17.80 0.24
C VAL A 106 12.14 18.16 1.57
N LYS A 107 13.10 19.09 1.56
CA LYS A 107 13.73 19.56 2.80
C LYS A 107 12.72 20.20 3.75
N TYR A 108 11.80 21.02 3.25
CA TYR A 108 10.74 21.59 4.07
C TYR A 108 9.91 20.50 4.77
N VAL A 109 9.54 19.43 4.04
CA VAL A 109 8.77 18.32 4.62
C VAL A 109 9.59 17.58 5.69
N LEU A 110 10.89 17.34 5.45
CA LEU A 110 11.80 16.72 6.44
C LEU A 110 11.90 17.57 7.72
N ASP A 111 12.13 18.88 7.57
CA ASP A 111 12.28 19.80 8.70
C ASP A 111 10.99 19.95 9.53
N ASN A 112 9.83 19.77 8.90
CA ASN A 112 8.53 19.91 9.53
C ASN A 112 7.79 18.57 9.74
N TYR A 113 8.48 17.44 9.62
CA TYR A 113 7.86 16.12 9.58
C TYR A 113 6.87 15.88 10.74
N PHE A 114 7.28 16.15 11.97
CA PHE A 114 6.45 15.96 13.16
C PHE A 114 5.26 16.95 13.30
N LYS A 115 5.28 18.05 12.56
CA LYS A 115 4.16 18.98 12.46
C LYS A 115 3.16 18.52 11.42
N LEU A 116 3.63 17.97 10.30
CA LEU A 116 2.83 17.58 9.14
C LEU A 116 2.19 16.21 9.31
N TYR A 117 2.88 15.28 9.97
CA TYR A 117 2.43 13.89 10.12
C TYR A 117 2.13 13.52 11.56
N ASP A 118 1.11 12.69 11.77
CA ASP A 118 0.85 12.10 13.10
C ASP A 118 1.80 10.94 13.34
N THR A 119 2.83 11.23 14.12
CA THR A 119 3.91 10.29 14.44
C THR A 119 3.79 9.70 15.85
N LYS A 120 2.69 9.95 16.57
CA LYS A 120 2.49 9.41 17.92
C LYS A 120 2.39 7.89 17.87
N ALA A 121 3.09 7.22 18.80
CA ALA A 121 3.02 5.76 18.94
C ALA A 121 1.59 5.28 19.15
N LYS A 122 1.14 4.35 18.34
CA LYS A 122 -0.18 3.73 18.35
C LYS A 122 -0.13 2.42 17.55
N ILE A 123 -1.19 1.66 17.52
CA ILE A 123 -1.36 0.58 16.56
C ILE A 123 -2.16 1.12 15.37
N LEU A 124 -1.65 0.91 14.17
CA LEU A 124 -2.42 0.94 12.94
C LEU A 124 -2.89 -0.48 12.65
N GLU A 125 -4.19 -0.70 12.62
CA GLU A 125 -4.78 -1.94 12.12
C GLU A 125 -4.67 -1.91 10.61
N CYS A 126 -4.16 -2.98 10.03
CA CYS A 126 -3.88 -3.03 8.60
C CYS A 126 -4.32 -4.35 7.99
N THR A 127 -4.66 -4.29 6.72
CA THR A 127 -4.81 -5.46 5.86
C THR A 127 -3.61 -5.51 4.91
N TYR A 128 -2.96 -6.66 4.83
CA TYR A 128 -1.87 -6.92 3.90
C TYR A 128 -2.27 -8.03 2.93
N LYS A 129 -2.21 -7.73 1.64
CA LYS A 129 -2.44 -8.68 0.55
C LYS A 129 -1.17 -8.80 -0.28
N GLU A 130 -0.77 -10.03 -0.61
CA GLU A 130 0.31 -10.32 -1.55
C GLU A 130 -0.18 -11.27 -2.63
N LYS A 131 0.21 -10.99 -3.87
CA LYS A 131 -0.02 -11.80 -5.07
C LYS A 131 1.28 -11.98 -5.81
N THR A 132 1.64 -13.22 -6.14
CA THR A 132 2.83 -13.51 -6.95
C THR A 132 2.48 -14.47 -8.08
N ILE A 133 2.83 -14.06 -9.29
CA ILE A 133 2.68 -14.85 -10.53
C ILE A 133 4.07 -15.20 -11.04
N LYS A 134 4.29 -16.47 -11.42
CA LYS A 134 5.52 -16.96 -12.02
C LYS A 134 5.21 -17.58 -13.38
N ASN A 135 5.80 -17.05 -14.46
CA ASN A 135 5.56 -17.51 -15.82
C ASN A 135 4.05 -17.65 -16.12
N ASP A 136 3.30 -16.57 -15.89
CA ASP A 136 1.85 -16.44 -16.08
C ASP A 136 0.97 -17.37 -15.23
N LYS A 137 1.55 -18.05 -14.23
CA LYS A 137 0.80 -18.87 -13.26
C LYS A 137 0.81 -18.21 -11.88
N LEU A 138 -0.35 -18.06 -11.30
CA LEU A 138 -0.49 -17.62 -9.91
C LEU A 138 0.07 -18.70 -8.99
N ILE A 139 1.07 -18.36 -8.19
CA ILE A 139 1.75 -19.29 -7.28
C ILE A 139 1.58 -18.93 -5.81
N ARG A 140 1.30 -17.66 -5.52
CA ARG A 140 1.13 -17.17 -4.16
C ARG A 140 0.03 -16.13 -4.10
N LEU A 141 -0.92 -16.33 -3.22
CA LEU A 141 -1.97 -15.35 -2.92
C LEU A 141 -2.37 -15.51 -1.47
N TYR A 142 -2.26 -14.44 -0.69
CA TYR A 142 -2.77 -14.42 0.68
C TYR A 142 -3.15 -13.01 1.12
N GLN A 143 -4.02 -12.96 2.13
CA GLN A 143 -4.42 -11.73 2.80
C GLN A 143 -4.46 -11.95 4.31
N ASN A 144 -3.88 -11.00 5.03
CA ASN A 144 -3.75 -11.04 6.47
C ASN A 144 -4.23 -9.75 7.12
N GLN A 145 -4.81 -9.88 8.30
CA GLN A 145 -5.09 -8.77 9.18
C GLN A 145 -3.92 -8.60 10.15
N LEU A 146 -3.38 -7.39 10.23
CA LEU A 146 -2.18 -7.06 10.97
C LEU A 146 -2.43 -5.93 11.95
N ASN A 147 -1.66 -5.91 13.01
CA ASN A 147 -1.40 -4.73 13.81
C ASN A 147 0.02 -4.25 13.52
N TRP A 148 0.17 -3.02 13.10
CA TRP A 148 1.47 -2.36 12.94
C TRP A 148 1.62 -1.27 13.98
N TRP A 149 2.61 -1.40 14.83
CA TRP A 149 3.01 -0.39 15.81
C TRP A 149 4.39 0.15 15.48
N SER A 150 4.58 1.46 15.57
CA SER A 150 5.89 2.09 15.50
C SER A 150 6.03 3.13 16.59
N LYS A 151 7.27 3.30 17.09
CA LYS A 151 7.60 4.24 18.15
C LYS A 151 7.20 5.67 17.78
N ASN A 152 7.45 6.06 16.53
CA ASN A 152 7.16 7.40 16.03
C ASN A 152 6.91 7.46 14.52
N TYR A 153 6.65 6.32 13.87
CA TYR A 153 6.45 6.21 12.41
C TYR A 153 7.52 6.90 11.57
N VAL A 154 8.76 6.92 12.10
CA VAL A 154 9.96 7.39 11.40
C VAL A 154 10.95 6.25 11.36
N TYR A 155 11.37 5.86 10.16
CA TYR A 155 12.38 4.82 9.98
C TYR A 155 13.72 5.25 10.57
N GLN A 156 14.32 4.37 11.37
CA GLN A 156 15.58 4.62 12.07
C GLN A 156 16.73 3.89 11.36
N PHE A 157 17.49 4.60 10.51
CA PHE A 157 18.55 4.00 9.69
C PHE A 157 19.67 3.30 10.47
N LYS A 158 19.87 3.66 11.73
CA LYS A 158 20.95 3.14 12.58
C LYS A 158 20.49 2.12 13.63
N GLU A 159 19.20 1.83 13.69
CA GLU A 159 18.61 0.91 14.66
C GLU A 159 18.08 -0.33 13.97
N PRO A 160 18.18 -1.53 14.58
CA PRO A 160 17.48 -2.72 14.10
C PRO A 160 15.96 -2.46 14.03
N LEU A 161 15.30 -2.98 13.00
CA LEU A 161 13.86 -2.77 12.77
C LEU A 161 13.02 -3.12 14.00
N ASN A 162 13.27 -4.28 14.60
CA ASN A 162 12.54 -4.78 15.78
C ASN A 162 12.67 -3.91 17.04
N LYS A 163 13.53 -2.88 17.04
CA LYS A 163 13.64 -1.93 18.17
C LYS A 163 12.62 -0.80 18.13
N PHE A 164 12.20 -0.37 16.94
CA PHE A 164 11.34 0.80 16.80
C PHE A 164 10.00 0.52 16.11
N THR A 165 9.84 -0.65 15.47
CA THR A 165 8.60 -1.05 14.82
C THR A 165 8.27 -2.50 15.08
N HIS A 166 6.99 -2.81 15.27
CA HIS A 166 6.50 -4.15 15.57
C HIS A 166 5.29 -4.48 14.71
N ILE A 167 5.21 -5.72 14.25
CA ILE A 167 4.01 -6.27 13.59
C ILE A 167 3.51 -7.46 14.38
N GLN A 168 2.18 -7.57 14.50
CA GLN A 168 1.46 -8.71 14.99
C GLN A 168 0.54 -9.22 13.87
N LEU A 169 0.64 -10.50 13.54
CA LEU A 169 -0.33 -11.18 12.70
C LEU A 169 -1.58 -11.49 13.54
N LYS A 170 -2.73 -10.94 13.13
CA LYS A 170 -4.01 -11.11 13.82
C LYS A 170 -4.77 -12.33 13.32
N SER A 171 -4.91 -12.40 12.01
CA SER A 171 -5.61 -13.49 11.31
C SER A 171 -5.20 -13.54 9.85
N THR A 172 -5.41 -14.69 9.24
CA THR A 172 -5.32 -14.88 7.79
C THR A 172 -6.73 -15.01 7.24
N ASP A 173 -7.10 -14.17 6.29
CA ASP A 173 -8.43 -14.19 5.65
C ASP A 173 -8.49 -15.32 4.61
N TYR A 174 -7.45 -15.46 3.82
CA TYR A 174 -7.19 -16.57 2.91
C TYR A 174 -5.70 -16.68 2.60
N SER A 175 -5.26 -17.87 2.26
CA SER A 175 -3.89 -18.09 1.82
C SER A 175 -3.74 -19.35 0.99
N LYS A 176 -3.04 -19.24 -0.14
CA LYS A 176 -2.55 -20.35 -0.92
C LYS A 176 -1.17 -20.05 -1.45
N ILE A 177 -0.24 -20.94 -1.18
CA ILE A 177 1.17 -20.89 -1.62
C ILE A 177 1.49 -22.23 -2.25
N ILE A 178 1.72 -22.24 -3.58
CA ILE A 178 2.10 -23.43 -4.32
C ILE A 178 3.61 -23.61 -4.21
N GLY A 179 4.07 -24.83 -3.93
CA GLY A 179 5.48 -25.17 -3.91
C GLY A 179 6.28 -24.50 -2.80
N LYS A 180 5.66 -24.26 -1.62
CA LYS A 180 6.35 -23.61 -0.48
C LYS A 180 7.64 -24.33 -0.08
N GLU A 181 7.70 -25.66 -0.21
CA GLU A 181 8.89 -26.47 0.08
C GLU A 181 9.89 -26.50 -1.07
N GLU A 182 9.40 -26.34 -2.32
CA GLU A 182 10.19 -26.33 -3.55
C GLU A 182 10.44 -24.88 -4.03
N ASP A 183 9.83 -23.89 -3.36
CA ASP A 183 9.90 -22.50 -3.76
C ASP A 183 11.30 -21.96 -3.50
N THR A 184 12.07 -21.82 -4.57
CA THR A 184 13.36 -21.12 -4.59
C THR A 184 13.21 -19.61 -4.46
N SER A 185 11.98 -19.09 -4.20
CA SER A 185 11.72 -17.67 -4.05
C SER A 185 12.50 -17.04 -2.88
N ASN A 186 12.89 -17.83 -1.87
CA ASN A 186 13.84 -17.38 -0.84
C ASN A 186 15.21 -17.01 -1.40
N GLU A 187 15.51 -17.43 -2.61
CA GLU A 187 16.76 -17.22 -3.33
C GLU A 187 16.63 -16.04 -4.30
N LEU A 188 15.40 -15.64 -4.60
CA LEU A 188 15.14 -14.63 -5.61
C LEU A 188 15.07 -13.23 -5.00
N PRO A 189 15.53 -12.20 -5.72
CA PRO A 189 15.52 -10.81 -5.24
C PRO A 189 14.14 -10.20 -5.07
N LEU A 190 13.08 -10.96 -5.35
CA LEU A 190 11.69 -10.54 -5.21
C LEU A 190 11.21 -10.45 -3.76
N GLU A 191 11.89 -11.09 -2.83
CA GLU A 191 11.54 -11.02 -1.44
C GLU A 191 12.06 -9.74 -0.83
N GLN A 192 11.16 -8.81 -0.61
CA GLN A 192 11.46 -7.59 0.10
C GLN A 192 11.60 -7.91 1.60
N LYS A 193 12.77 -8.41 2.00
CA LYS A 193 13.14 -8.62 3.41
C LYS A 193 12.99 -7.36 4.30
N ARG A 194 12.63 -6.22 3.71
CA ARG A 194 12.53 -4.92 4.37
C ARG A 194 11.27 -4.14 3.97
N LEU A 195 10.14 -4.84 3.78
CA LEU A 195 8.85 -4.20 3.49
C LEU A 195 8.59 -3.00 4.43
N ILE A 196 8.91 -3.16 5.71
CA ILE A 196 8.71 -2.12 6.73
C ILE A 196 9.42 -0.80 6.43
N MET A 197 10.58 -0.82 5.77
CA MET A 197 11.26 0.42 5.38
C MET A 197 10.39 1.24 4.42
N TYR A 198 9.73 0.57 3.50
CA TYR A 198 8.91 1.21 2.46
C TYR A 198 7.58 1.76 2.98
N LEU A 199 7.13 1.34 4.17
CA LEU A 199 5.94 1.89 4.82
C LEU A 199 6.19 3.28 5.45
N HIS A 200 7.44 3.72 5.56
CA HIS A 200 7.82 5.00 6.16
C HIS A 200 8.16 6.02 5.06
N LEU A 201 7.66 7.24 5.18
CA LEU A 201 7.92 8.30 4.20
C LEU A 201 9.36 8.83 4.26
N ASN A 202 9.94 8.91 5.46
CA ASN A 202 11.22 9.58 5.63
C ASN A 202 12.40 8.97 4.82
N PRO A 203 12.50 7.65 4.55
CA PRO A 203 13.51 7.13 3.65
C PRO A 203 13.43 7.73 2.25
N TYR A 204 12.23 7.84 1.68
CA TYR A 204 12.03 8.45 0.35
C TYR A 204 12.50 9.91 0.33
N LEU A 205 12.17 10.66 1.39
CA LEU A 205 12.56 12.05 1.52
C LEU A 205 14.08 12.19 1.66
N VAL A 206 14.73 11.32 2.46
CA VAL A 206 16.19 11.33 2.64
C VAL A 206 16.90 10.98 1.34
N PHE A 207 16.40 10.00 0.58
CA PHE A 207 16.98 9.64 -0.73
C PHE A 207 16.82 10.80 -1.72
N LEU A 208 15.64 11.40 -1.81
CA LEU A 208 15.43 12.57 -2.69
C LEU A 208 16.29 13.76 -2.29
N TYR A 209 16.36 14.08 -1.00
CA TYR A 209 17.16 15.19 -0.54
C TYR A 209 18.65 15.03 -0.88
N ASN A 210 19.17 13.79 -0.80
CA ASN A 210 20.56 13.44 -1.08
C ASN A 210 20.78 12.93 -2.51
N ALA A 211 19.77 12.95 -3.38
CA ALA A 211 19.92 12.51 -4.76
C ALA A 211 21.05 13.27 -5.47
N LYS A 212 21.81 12.55 -6.30
CA LYS A 212 22.87 13.14 -7.13
C LYS A 212 22.30 14.17 -8.09
N THR A 213 21.22 13.80 -8.77
CA THR A 213 20.44 14.68 -9.64
C THR A 213 18.95 14.51 -9.41
N ILE A 214 18.21 15.60 -9.57
CA ILE A 214 16.75 15.61 -9.68
C ILE A 214 16.40 16.43 -10.91
N ASP A 215 15.65 15.86 -11.81
CA ASP A 215 15.16 16.52 -13.03
C ASP A 215 13.63 16.61 -12.97
N VAL A 216 13.11 17.79 -12.69
CA VAL A 216 11.67 18.06 -12.65
C VAL A 216 11.15 18.18 -14.07
N LYS A 217 10.31 17.22 -14.49
CA LYS A 217 9.74 17.15 -15.84
C LYS A 217 8.49 18.00 -15.99
N LYS A 218 7.64 18.00 -14.95
CA LYS A 218 6.35 18.68 -14.99
C LYS A 218 5.92 19.09 -13.59
N VAL A 219 5.30 20.26 -13.50
CA VAL A 219 4.62 20.71 -12.29
C VAL A 219 3.20 21.12 -12.69
N GLU A 220 2.22 20.53 -12.07
CA GLU A 220 0.80 20.79 -12.24
C GLU A 220 0.22 21.23 -10.92
N LYS A 221 -0.76 22.09 -10.96
CA LYS A 221 -1.43 22.55 -9.76
C LYS A 221 -2.93 22.53 -9.98
N ASP A 222 -3.66 21.94 -9.06
CA ASP A 222 -5.11 22.05 -8.95
C ASP A 222 -5.50 22.77 -7.65
N ASN A 223 -6.77 22.73 -7.26
CA ASN A 223 -7.25 23.38 -6.06
C ASN A 223 -6.72 22.76 -4.77
N GLU A 224 -6.37 21.46 -4.78
CA GLU A 224 -5.97 20.70 -3.60
C GLU A 224 -4.46 20.39 -3.59
N TYR A 225 -3.86 20.14 -4.77
CA TYR A 225 -2.51 19.60 -4.87
C TYR A 225 -1.61 20.40 -5.80
N THR A 226 -0.31 20.41 -5.47
CA THR A 226 0.78 20.64 -6.42
C THR A 226 1.38 19.28 -6.75
N ILE A 227 1.30 18.88 -8.03
CA ILE A 227 1.72 17.58 -8.55
C ILE A 227 3.03 17.76 -9.29
N VAL A 228 4.06 17.03 -8.90
CA VAL A 228 5.39 17.13 -9.46
C VAL A 228 5.81 15.82 -10.06
N THR A 229 6.05 15.80 -11.37
CA THR A 229 6.65 14.65 -12.09
C THR A 229 8.14 14.89 -12.25
N PHE A 230 8.96 13.89 -11.93
CA PHE A 230 10.41 14.03 -11.90
C PHE A 230 11.14 12.71 -12.18
N ASP A 231 12.41 12.84 -12.57
CA ASP A 231 13.41 11.77 -12.57
C ASP A 231 14.43 12.07 -11.46
N ALA A 232 15.03 11.01 -10.88
CA ALA A 232 16.12 11.19 -9.93
C ALA A 232 17.15 10.05 -10.01
N ASP A 233 18.42 10.45 -9.86
CA ASP A 233 19.56 9.55 -9.69
C ASP A 233 20.02 9.61 -8.22
N PHE A 234 19.90 8.47 -7.52
CA PHE A 234 20.32 8.36 -6.12
C PHE A 234 21.77 7.94 -5.94
N GLY A 235 22.52 7.79 -7.05
CA GLY A 235 23.95 7.51 -7.03
C GLY A 235 24.27 6.10 -6.52
N LYS A 236 24.82 6.02 -5.29
CA LYS A 236 25.36 4.75 -4.72
C LYS A 236 24.34 3.63 -4.51
N PHE A 237 23.06 3.87 -4.68
CA PHE A 237 22.02 2.87 -4.36
C PHE A 237 21.56 2.07 -5.57
N ASP A 238 22.14 2.27 -6.76
CA ASP A 238 21.71 1.64 -8.03
C ASP A 238 20.17 1.72 -8.22
N LEU A 239 19.57 2.73 -7.62
CA LEU A 239 18.15 2.96 -7.62
C LEU A 239 17.87 4.30 -8.28
N ASN A 240 17.65 4.28 -9.58
CA ASN A 240 17.20 5.46 -10.31
C ASN A 240 15.69 5.36 -10.50
N VAL A 241 15.03 6.51 -10.47
CA VAL A 241 13.58 6.59 -10.72
C VAL A 241 13.31 7.53 -11.88
N PHE A 242 12.23 7.25 -12.61
CA PHE A 242 11.82 8.02 -13.77
C PHE A 242 10.30 8.25 -13.75
N ASN A 243 9.84 9.37 -14.29
CA ASN A 243 8.43 9.74 -14.31
C ASN A 243 7.74 9.49 -12.95
N SER A 244 8.50 9.68 -11.87
CA SER A 244 8.00 9.55 -10.50
C SER A 244 7.16 10.76 -10.14
N VAL A 245 6.19 10.60 -9.23
CA VAL A 245 5.21 11.66 -8.97
C VAL A 245 5.08 11.90 -7.47
N ILE A 246 5.03 13.17 -7.09
CA ILE A 246 4.71 13.60 -5.72
C ILE A 246 3.53 14.55 -5.73
N TYR A 247 2.58 14.31 -4.82
CA TYR A 247 1.43 15.18 -4.56
C TYR A 247 1.65 15.93 -3.26
N PHE A 248 1.85 17.24 -3.36
CA PHE A 248 1.94 18.14 -2.23
C PHE A 248 0.57 18.77 -1.97
N ASP A 249 0.11 18.72 -0.76
CA ASP A 249 -1.08 19.44 -0.31
C ASP A 249 -0.83 20.97 -0.38
N ASN A 250 -1.69 21.71 -1.06
CA ASN A 250 -1.50 23.14 -1.31
C ASN A 250 -1.58 24.00 -0.04
N GLN A 251 -2.27 23.54 1.01
CA GLN A 251 -2.45 24.28 2.25
C GLN A 251 -1.27 24.09 3.19
N THR A 252 -0.78 22.85 3.32
CA THR A 252 0.22 22.49 4.32
C THR A 252 1.62 22.27 3.73
N ASN A 253 1.72 22.06 2.41
CA ASN A 253 2.89 21.54 1.68
C ASN A 253 3.32 20.14 2.15
N ALA A 254 2.48 19.40 2.84
CA ALA A 254 2.73 18.01 3.18
C ALA A 254 2.58 17.11 1.94
N ILE A 255 3.31 16.00 1.91
CA ILE A 255 3.16 15.01 0.86
C ILE A 255 1.98 14.09 1.20
N LYS A 256 0.96 14.10 0.34
CA LYS A 256 -0.21 13.23 0.42
C LYS A 256 0.03 11.88 -0.24
N LYS A 257 0.81 11.87 -1.31
CA LYS A 257 1.13 10.69 -2.08
C LYS A 257 2.49 10.82 -2.73
N ILE A 258 3.22 9.73 -2.78
CA ILE A 258 4.45 9.59 -3.55
C ILE A 258 4.39 8.30 -4.36
N ILE A 259 4.77 8.39 -5.63
CA ILE A 259 4.90 7.26 -6.55
C ILE A 259 6.31 7.26 -7.09
N PHE A 260 7.05 6.18 -6.83
CA PHE A 260 8.37 5.95 -7.40
C PHE A 260 8.27 4.88 -8.47
N ASN A 261 8.73 5.21 -9.68
CA ASN A 261 8.88 4.27 -10.79
C ASN A 261 10.37 4.01 -10.99
N GLN A 262 10.80 2.78 -10.73
CA GLN A 262 12.20 2.40 -10.85
C GLN A 262 12.63 2.29 -12.31
N VAL A 263 13.80 2.82 -12.62
CA VAL A 263 14.45 2.59 -13.91
C VAL A 263 14.88 1.13 -13.97
N PRO A 264 14.57 0.39 -15.07
CA PRO A 264 15.07 -0.97 -15.27
C PRO A 264 16.60 -1.03 -15.20
N TYR A 265 17.13 -1.97 -14.43
CA TYR A 265 18.57 -2.25 -14.37
C TYR A 265 18.79 -3.73 -14.11
N THR A 266 19.88 -4.28 -14.62
CA THR A 266 20.25 -5.67 -14.37
C THR A 266 21.19 -5.75 -13.19
N LYS A 267 20.81 -6.57 -12.20
CA LYS A 267 21.63 -6.89 -11.04
C LYS A 267 22.10 -8.33 -11.13
N GLU A 268 23.40 -8.54 -11.00
CA GLU A 268 23.96 -9.86 -10.80
C GLU A 268 24.00 -10.17 -9.31
N GLY A 269 23.62 -11.37 -8.95
CA GLY A 269 23.57 -11.85 -7.59
C GLY A 269 24.00 -13.30 -7.49
N PHE A 270 24.11 -13.79 -6.28
CA PHE A 270 24.44 -15.16 -5.96
C PHE A 270 23.45 -15.69 -4.95
N SER A 271 22.77 -16.81 -5.29
CA SER A 271 21.82 -17.43 -4.37
C SER A 271 22.57 -17.95 -3.14
N GLU A 272 22.19 -17.51 -1.96
CA GLU A 272 22.80 -17.98 -0.72
C GLU A 272 22.49 -19.46 -0.44
N LYS A 273 21.36 -19.95 -0.90
CA LYS A 273 20.89 -21.31 -0.67
C LYS A 273 21.46 -22.31 -1.69
N SER A 274 21.28 -22.05 -2.97
CA SER A 274 21.75 -22.94 -4.05
C SER A 274 23.21 -22.73 -4.41
N LYS A 275 23.82 -21.60 -4.00
CA LYS A 275 25.19 -21.21 -4.38
C LYS A 275 25.39 -21.05 -5.89
N ILE A 276 24.34 -20.65 -6.58
CA ILE A 276 24.32 -20.46 -8.03
C ILE A 276 24.18 -18.97 -8.36
N PRO A 277 24.93 -18.47 -9.37
CA PRO A 277 24.78 -17.09 -9.83
C PRO A 277 23.43 -16.89 -10.53
N TYR A 278 22.84 -15.71 -10.39
CA TYR A 278 21.63 -15.30 -11.10
C TYR A 278 21.75 -13.87 -11.62
N LYS A 279 20.96 -13.56 -12.64
CA LYS A 279 20.73 -12.19 -13.10
C LYS A 279 19.26 -11.82 -12.83
N SER A 280 19.05 -10.64 -12.32
CA SER A 280 17.72 -10.10 -12.04
C SER A 280 17.57 -8.76 -12.73
N THR A 281 16.56 -8.64 -13.59
CA THR A 281 16.25 -7.42 -14.33
C THR A 281 14.80 -7.04 -14.06
N PRO A 282 14.54 -6.04 -13.21
CA PRO A 282 13.20 -5.45 -13.12
C PRO A 282 12.81 -4.87 -14.49
N GLU A 283 11.71 -5.35 -15.06
CA GLU A 283 11.11 -4.74 -16.26
C GLU A 283 10.39 -3.46 -15.87
N PHE A 284 9.72 -3.49 -14.72
CA PHE A 284 9.26 -2.31 -14.00
C PHE A 284 9.14 -2.64 -12.50
N ALA A 285 9.21 -1.61 -11.67
CA ALA A 285 8.82 -1.66 -10.28
C ALA A 285 8.30 -0.28 -9.86
N THR A 286 7.12 -0.27 -9.29
CA THR A 286 6.43 0.96 -8.83
C THR A 286 6.07 0.81 -7.37
N TRP A 287 6.42 1.82 -6.57
CA TRP A 287 6.01 1.95 -5.16
C TRP A 287 5.11 3.16 -5.02
N GLU A 288 4.03 2.96 -4.30
CA GLU A 288 3.08 4.02 -4.00
C GLU A 288 2.87 4.08 -2.48
N LEU A 289 3.02 5.27 -1.90
CA LEU A 289 2.77 5.53 -0.49
C LEU A 289 1.79 6.69 -0.35
N THR A 290 0.69 6.46 0.38
CA THR A 290 -0.41 7.43 0.51
C THR A 290 -0.69 7.76 1.95
N PHE A 291 -1.10 9.02 2.19
CA PHE A 291 -1.48 9.55 3.50
C PHE A 291 -2.85 10.19 3.43
N THR A 292 -3.66 10.02 4.47
CA THR A 292 -4.95 10.67 4.62
C THR A 292 -4.94 11.67 5.77
N SER A 293 -5.86 12.63 5.73
CA SER A 293 -6.04 13.58 6.81
C SER A 293 -6.54 12.88 8.07
N TYR A 294 -5.90 13.16 9.19
CA TYR A 294 -6.26 12.68 10.51
C TYR A 294 -6.10 13.81 11.52
N LYS A 295 -7.21 14.32 12.02
CA LYS A 295 -7.25 15.57 12.81
C LYS A 295 -6.61 16.71 12.00
N ASP A 296 -5.58 17.34 12.52
CA ASP A 296 -4.81 18.44 11.92
C ASP A 296 -3.55 18.01 11.17
N LYS A 297 -3.33 16.69 11.01
CA LYS A 297 -2.12 16.11 10.42
C LYS A 297 -2.45 15.05 9.37
N LEU A 298 -1.42 14.56 8.72
CA LEU A 298 -1.49 13.39 7.86
C LEU A 298 -1.11 12.13 8.62
N LEU A 299 -1.78 11.03 8.32
CA LEU A 299 -1.50 9.70 8.84
C LEU A 299 -1.36 8.73 7.66
N PHE A 300 -0.47 7.75 7.78
CA PHE A 300 -0.34 6.67 6.83
C PHE A 300 -1.71 6.09 6.46
N SER A 301 -1.97 5.93 5.18
CA SER A 301 -3.18 5.31 4.63
C SER A 301 -2.88 3.98 3.98
N SER A 302 -2.06 3.98 2.96
CA SER A 302 -1.76 2.78 2.19
C SER A 302 -0.34 2.78 1.64
N PHE A 303 0.13 1.57 1.36
CA PHE A 303 1.32 1.31 0.56
C PHE A 303 1.00 0.23 -0.46
N ALA A 304 1.42 0.42 -1.70
CA ALA A 304 1.32 -0.56 -2.76
C ALA A 304 2.65 -0.70 -3.48
N VAL A 305 3.00 -1.91 -3.88
CA VAL A 305 4.09 -2.16 -4.80
C VAL A 305 3.63 -3.11 -5.90
N LYS A 306 4.01 -2.81 -7.13
CA LYS A 306 3.87 -3.69 -8.29
C LYS A 306 5.23 -3.80 -8.97
N ALA A 307 5.68 -5.02 -9.21
CA ALA A 307 6.94 -5.26 -9.89
C ALA A 307 6.83 -6.43 -10.86
N LYS A 308 7.51 -6.29 -12.00
CA LYS A 308 7.73 -7.40 -12.93
C LYS A 308 9.22 -7.56 -13.11
N VAL A 309 9.73 -8.74 -12.78
CA VAL A 309 11.16 -9.03 -12.74
C VAL A 309 11.46 -10.27 -13.57
N ARG A 310 12.42 -10.14 -14.48
CA ARG A 310 13.02 -11.27 -15.17
C ARG A 310 14.19 -11.76 -14.35
N VAL A 311 14.23 -13.06 -14.11
CA VAL A 311 15.34 -13.74 -13.42
C VAL A 311 15.90 -14.83 -14.32
N GLU A 312 17.19 -14.75 -14.60
CA GLU A 312 17.94 -15.75 -15.34
C GLU A 312 18.77 -16.56 -14.35
N PHE A 313 18.56 -17.86 -14.33
CA PHE A 313 19.10 -18.78 -13.36
C PHE A 313 19.20 -20.19 -13.98
N GLU A 314 20.39 -20.85 -13.93
CA GLU A 314 20.61 -22.18 -14.50
C GLU A 314 20.16 -22.33 -15.96
N GLU A 315 20.52 -21.39 -16.83
CA GLU A 315 20.14 -21.35 -18.26
C GLU A 315 18.60 -21.24 -18.48
N LYS A 316 17.81 -21.02 -17.42
CA LYS A 316 16.38 -20.80 -17.48
C LYS A 316 16.04 -19.35 -17.21
N THR A 317 14.96 -18.90 -17.83
CA THR A 317 14.40 -17.57 -17.59
C THR A 317 13.05 -17.71 -16.89
N TYR A 318 12.90 -16.97 -15.80
CA TYR A 318 11.66 -16.88 -15.05
C TYR A 318 11.16 -15.44 -15.06
N ILE A 319 9.88 -15.28 -15.29
CA ILE A 319 9.21 -13.97 -15.19
C ILE A 319 8.35 -13.99 -13.93
N TYR A 320 8.62 -13.07 -13.02
CA TYR A 320 7.85 -12.89 -11.81
C TYR A 320 7.09 -11.57 -11.89
N PHE A 321 5.81 -11.61 -11.58
CA PHE A 321 5.00 -10.44 -11.28
C PHE A 321 4.59 -10.52 -9.82
N SER A 322 4.84 -9.47 -9.05
CA SER A 322 4.41 -9.35 -7.66
C SER A 322 3.57 -8.09 -7.45
N GLU A 323 2.56 -8.23 -6.63
CA GLU A 323 1.73 -7.13 -6.18
C GLU A 323 1.52 -7.27 -4.67
N GLU A 324 1.83 -6.21 -3.93
CA GLU A 324 1.67 -6.13 -2.50
C GLU A 324 0.86 -4.88 -2.15
N ASN A 325 -0.13 -5.04 -1.30
CA ASN A 325 -0.98 -3.96 -0.82
C ASN A 325 -1.04 -3.99 0.70
N PHE A 326 -0.71 -2.87 1.33
CA PHE A 326 -0.76 -2.67 2.76
C PHE A 326 -1.67 -1.47 3.06
N LEU A 327 -2.85 -1.71 3.58
CA LEU A 327 -3.86 -0.68 3.82
C LEU A 327 -4.16 -0.57 5.31
N ARG A 328 -4.16 0.65 5.85
CA ARG A 328 -4.68 0.93 7.19
C ARG A 328 -6.20 0.82 7.19
N THR A 329 -6.72 0.02 8.10
CA THR A 329 -8.15 -0.24 8.27
C THR A 329 -8.71 0.24 9.61
N GLY A 330 -7.83 0.68 10.53
CA GLY A 330 -8.25 1.18 11.83
C GLY A 330 -7.07 1.70 12.65
N ILE A 331 -7.36 2.18 13.86
CA ILE A 331 -6.38 2.75 14.80
C ILE A 331 -6.71 2.29 16.22
N GLN A 332 -5.69 1.89 16.99
CA GLN A 332 -5.82 1.60 18.43
C GLN A 332 -4.70 2.27 19.24
N ASN A 333 -5.05 2.89 20.35
CA ASN A 333 -4.09 3.44 21.30
C ASN A 333 -3.57 2.35 22.25
N LYS A 334 -2.83 1.38 21.72
CA LYS A 334 -2.29 0.22 22.42
C LYS A 334 -0.87 -0.08 21.95
N HIS A 335 -0.22 -1.04 22.62
CA HIS A 335 1.06 -1.62 22.23
C HIS A 335 0.88 -3.10 21.88
N ILE A 336 1.74 -3.61 21.00
CA ILE A 336 1.83 -5.04 20.70
C ILE A 336 2.72 -5.69 21.77
N LYS A 337 2.21 -6.71 22.47
CA LYS A 337 2.99 -7.48 23.45
C LYS A 337 4.16 -8.18 22.78
N LYS A 338 5.23 -8.39 23.53
CA LYS A 338 6.48 -8.95 22.97
C LYS A 338 6.29 -10.35 22.37
N GLU A 339 5.50 -11.18 23.01
CA GLU A 339 5.18 -12.54 22.60
C GLU A 339 4.34 -12.62 21.30
N ASP A 340 3.61 -11.54 20.96
CA ASP A 340 2.75 -11.47 19.77
C ASP A 340 3.47 -10.92 18.53
N ARG A 341 4.73 -10.50 18.66
CA ARG A 341 5.47 -9.86 17.57
C ARG A 341 6.07 -10.89 16.63
N ILE A 342 5.91 -10.68 15.35
CA ILE A 342 6.69 -11.40 14.35
C ILE A 342 8.05 -10.71 14.14
N ASP A 343 9.03 -11.45 13.66
CA ASP A 343 10.33 -10.92 13.25
C ASP A 343 10.19 -10.23 11.87
N VAL A 344 10.23 -8.90 11.86
CA VAL A 344 10.05 -8.10 10.65
C VAL A 344 11.26 -8.10 9.71
N GLU A 345 12.36 -8.76 10.09
CA GLU A 345 13.51 -8.99 9.22
C GLU A 345 13.34 -10.24 8.34
N LYS A 346 12.32 -11.09 8.63
CA LYS A 346 12.01 -12.28 7.86
C LYS A 346 10.95 -12.01 6.80
N PRO A 347 10.94 -12.78 5.70
CA PRO A 347 9.87 -12.74 4.71
C PRO A 347 8.50 -12.99 5.36
N PHE A 348 7.51 -12.17 4.99
CA PHE A 348 6.22 -12.22 5.66
C PHE A 348 5.48 -13.55 5.44
N PHE A 349 5.60 -14.14 4.24
CA PHE A 349 4.93 -15.41 3.91
C PHE A 349 5.38 -16.59 4.80
N GLU A 350 6.53 -16.53 5.49
CA GLU A 350 6.94 -17.56 6.45
C GLU A 350 5.96 -17.71 7.62
N TYR A 351 5.27 -16.62 7.97
CA TYR A 351 4.26 -16.59 9.04
C TYR A 351 2.86 -16.96 8.57
N VAL A 352 2.68 -17.11 7.25
CA VAL A 352 1.36 -17.40 6.67
C VAL A 352 1.11 -18.90 6.68
N THR A 353 0.01 -19.30 7.31
CA THR A 353 -0.48 -20.70 7.29
C THR A 353 -1.52 -20.88 6.20
N PRO A 354 -1.59 -22.04 5.53
CA PRO A 354 -2.65 -22.32 4.55
C PRO A 354 -4.03 -22.15 5.18
N HIS A 355 -4.88 -21.33 4.53
CA HIS A 355 -6.24 -21.06 5.02
C HIS A 355 -7.20 -20.88 3.84
N LYS A 356 -8.30 -21.62 3.83
CA LYS A 356 -9.20 -21.65 2.68
C LYS A 356 -10.26 -20.57 2.65
N GLN A 357 -10.67 -19.99 3.77
CA GLN A 357 -11.61 -18.85 3.75
C GLN A 357 -11.90 -18.25 5.12
N GLY A 358 -11.79 -16.92 5.19
CA GLY A 358 -12.40 -16.04 6.17
C GLY A 358 -13.16 -14.92 5.45
N GLU A 359 -13.76 -14.00 6.19
CA GLU A 359 -14.34 -12.78 5.60
C GLU A 359 -13.21 -11.87 5.13
N ALA A 360 -12.93 -11.91 3.82
CA ALA A 360 -11.89 -11.05 3.23
C ALA A 360 -12.32 -9.59 3.22
N LYS A 361 -11.46 -8.68 3.71
CA LYS A 361 -11.69 -7.24 3.64
C LYS A 361 -11.51 -6.69 2.22
N PHE A 362 -10.56 -7.24 1.44
CA PHE A 362 -10.47 -6.97 0.01
C PHE A 362 -11.18 -8.07 -0.75
N LEU A 363 -12.01 -7.69 -1.70
CA LEU A 363 -12.64 -8.66 -2.57
C LEU A 363 -11.62 -9.30 -3.49
N LEU A 364 -11.70 -10.62 -3.61
CA LEU A 364 -10.96 -11.36 -4.62
C LEU A 364 -11.57 -11.09 -6.01
N THR A 365 -10.70 -11.00 -7.03
CA THR A 365 -11.18 -11.12 -8.42
C THR A 365 -11.66 -12.53 -8.70
N LYS A 366 -12.34 -12.75 -9.82
CA LYS A 366 -12.79 -14.08 -10.21
C LYS A 366 -11.64 -15.09 -10.32
N GLU A 367 -10.54 -14.68 -10.95
CA GLU A 367 -9.32 -15.52 -11.08
C GLU A 367 -8.71 -15.88 -9.73
N GLU A 368 -8.60 -14.89 -8.83
CA GLU A 368 -8.08 -15.08 -7.47
C GLU A 368 -8.97 -16.03 -6.66
N GLN A 369 -10.31 -15.91 -6.82
CA GLN A 369 -11.26 -16.81 -6.15
C GLN A 369 -11.12 -18.27 -6.67
N GLU A 370 -10.98 -18.45 -7.98
CA GLU A 370 -10.74 -19.76 -8.58
C GLU A 370 -9.44 -20.37 -8.06
N PHE A 371 -8.36 -19.57 -7.96
CA PHE A 371 -7.08 -20.05 -7.43
C PHE A 371 -7.19 -20.52 -5.97
N ILE A 372 -7.84 -19.76 -5.10
CA ILE A 372 -7.99 -20.14 -3.67
C ILE A 372 -8.83 -21.41 -3.50
N ASN A 373 -9.83 -21.64 -4.36
CA ASN A 373 -10.76 -22.75 -4.25
C ASN A 373 -10.23 -24.07 -4.83
N GLN A 374 -9.24 -24.03 -5.73
CA GLN A 374 -8.55 -25.24 -6.23
C GLN A 374 -7.72 -25.90 -5.11
#